data_5c645921da6b97f48a08f97f378a86bb
#
_entry.id   5c645921da6b97f48a08f97f378a86bb
#
_cell.length_a   1.000
_cell.length_b   1.000
_cell.length_c   1.000
_cell.angle_alpha   90.00
_cell.angle_beta   90.00
_cell.angle_gamma   90.00
#
_symmetry.space_group_name_H-M   'P 1'
#
loop_
_entity.id
_entity.type
_entity.pdbx_description
1 polymer ?
#
loop_
_entity_poly.entity_id
_entity_poly.type
_entity_poly.pdbx_seq_one_letter_code
_entity_poly.pdbx_strand_id
1 'polypeptide(L)'
;LTNSYKFVGPSISSRLTQENFDLTAIKEKSPIYISLGTVLNQAIDFYKLCIKAFGNTEHTVVMSIGGQTQLDELGEIPENFIVKTYVPQTELLKYTKLFITHGGMNSTNEALYNGVPLILIPLSADQPIIAEQVTNIGAGISLQMQTLTANQLNEAANQVLNNPSIHKAVANIKESFQKSGGYQKAVDEIFKFKSQYGI
;
A
#
# COMPACT_ATOMS: atom_id res chain seq x y z
N LEU A 1 -22.60 -18.30 8.75
CA LEU A 1 -21.95 -18.86 7.56
C LEU A 1 -21.79 -20.36 7.75
N THR A 2 -22.23 -21.14 6.78
CA THR A 2 -22.15 -22.60 6.82
C THR A 2 -20.68 -23.07 6.72
N ASN A 3 -20.38 -24.30 7.13
CA ASN A 3 -19.03 -24.90 7.00
C ASN A 3 -18.51 -25.00 5.55
N SER A 4 -19.34 -24.61 4.57
CA SER A 4 -19.02 -24.61 3.14
C SER A 4 -18.05 -23.48 2.73
N TYR A 5 -17.90 -22.44 3.56
CA TYR A 5 -17.03 -21.30 3.27
C TYR A 5 -15.84 -21.32 4.22
N LYS A 6 -14.64 -21.16 3.66
CA LYS A 6 -13.37 -21.10 4.43
C LYS A 6 -12.72 -19.73 4.23
N PHE A 7 -12.53 -19.00 5.32
CA PHE A 7 -11.80 -17.74 5.31
C PHE A 7 -10.33 -18.01 5.54
N VAL A 8 -9.52 -17.70 4.56
CA VAL A 8 -8.06 -17.97 4.57
C VAL A 8 -7.23 -16.69 4.62
N GLY A 9 -7.87 -15.51 4.52
CA GLY A 9 -7.16 -14.23 4.49
C GLY A 9 -6.49 -13.94 3.14
N PRO A 10 -5.70 -12.86 3.08
CA PRO A 10 -5.04 -12.47 1.84
C PRO A 10 -3.90 -13.41 1.47
N SER A 11 -3.74 -13.69 0.18
CA SER A 11 -2.61 -14.44 -0.38
C SER A 11 -1.45 -13.48 -0.65
N ILE A 12 -0.55 -13.35 0.32
CA ILE A 12 0.65 -12.51 0.18
C ILE A 12 1.84 -13.41 -0.10
N SER A 13 2.53 -13.17 -1.21
CA SER A 13 3.77 -13.84 -1.57
C SER A 13 4.80 -12.84 -2.08
N SER A 14 6.08 -13.11 -1.82
CA SER A 14 7.16 -12.33 -2.43
C SER A 14 7.12 -12.53 -3.94
N ARG A 15 7.12 -11.44 -4.68
CA ARG A 15 7.25 -11.49 -6.15
C ARG A 15 8.75 -11.46 -6.47
N LEU A 16 9.20 -12.39 -7.33
CA LEU A 16 10.54 -12.30 -7.89
C LEU A 16 10.63 -11.04 -8.75
N THR A 17 11.39 -10.07 -8.30
CA THR A 17 11.62 -8.83 -9.04
C THR A 17 12.98 -8.91 -9.72
N GLN A 18 13.01 -8.55 -11.01
CA GLN A 18 14.25 -8.54 -11.81
C GLN A 18 15.04 -7.23 -11.64
N GLU A 19 14.49 -6.22 -10.98
CA GLU A 19 15.18 -4.94 -10.77
C GLU A 19 15.96 -4.94 -9.45
N ASN A 20 17.23 -4.54 -9.52
CA ASN A 20 18.07 -4.28 -8.36
C ASN A 20 17.62 -3.00 -7.64
N PHE A 21 16.66 -3.14 -6.72
CA PHE A 21 16.28 -2.07 -5.82
C PHE A 21 17.03 -2.25 -4.49
N ASP A 22 17.88 -1.27 -4.15
CA ASP A 22 18.65 -1.33 -2.92
C ASP A 22 17.78 -1.04 -1.69
N LEU A 23 17.24 -2.10 -1.10
CA LEU A 23 16.47 -2.02 0.13
C LEU A 23 17.35 -1.67 1.34
N THR A 24 18.68 -1.89 1.29
CA THR A 24 19.57 -1.66 2.44
C THR A 24 19.60 -0.18 2.84
N ALA A 25 19.63 0.71 1.85
CA ALA A 25 19.60 2.15 2.07
C ALA A 25 18.28 2.68 2.67
N ILE A 26 17.23 1.86 2.67
CA ILE A 26 15.86 2.26 3.04
C ILE A 26 15.41 1.65 4.36
N LYS A 27 15.96 0.49 4.74
CA LYS A 27 15.52 -0.29 5.92
C LYS A 27 15.42 0.53 7.21
N GLU A 28 16.39 1.42 7.44
CA GLU A 28 16.45 2.22 8.67
C GLU A 28 15.70 3.55 8.57
N LYS A 29 15.25 3.92 7.36
CA LYS A 29 14.64 5.24 7.11
C LYS A 29 13.13 5.27 7.28
N SER A 30 12.48 4.10 7.39
CA SER A 30 11.02 3.99 7.50
C SER A 30 10.29 4.92 6.53
N PRO A 31 10.37 4.67 5.21
CA PRO A 31 9.90 5.63 4.21
C PRO A 31 8.38 5.78 4.19
N ILE A 32 7.92 6.91 3.64
CA ILE A 32 6.59 7.02 3.05
C ILE A 32 6.68 6.38 1.66
N TYR A 33 5.81 5.43 1.37
CA TYR A 33 5.72 4.82 0.05
C TYR A 33 4.53 5.41 -0.72
N ILE A 34 4.71 5.71 -2.02
CA ILE A 34 3.68 6.30 -2.89
C ILE A 34 3.59 5.46 -4.15
N SER A 35 2.38 4.95 -4.48
CA SER A 35 2.12 4.24 -5.72
C SER A 35 0.64 4.22 -6.07
N LEU A 36 0.30 4.60 -7.29
CA LEU A 36 -1.06 4.47 -7.85
C LEU A 36 -1.28 3.15 -8.62
N GLY A 37 -0.37 2.17 -8.42
CA GLY A 37 -0.44 0.87 -9.08
C GLY A 37 0.15 0.86 -10.49
N THR A 38 -0.16 -0.19 -11.25
CA THR A 38 0.48 -0.45 -12.56
C THR A 38 -0.37 -0.08 -13.76
N VAL A 39 -1.66 0.19 -13.57
CA VAL A 39 -2.61 0.41 -14.68
C VAL A 39 -2.98 1.89 -14.84
N LEU A 40 -3.23 2.60 -13.75
CA LEU A 40 -3.70 4.00 -13.74
C LEU A 40 -2.60 4.92 -13.18
N ASN A 41 -1.42 4.86 -13.78
CA ASN A 41 -0.25 5.60 -13.30
C ASN A 41 0.12 6.84 -14.16
N GLN A 42 -0.70 7.23 -15.13
CA GLN A 42 -0.61 8.52 -15.82
C GLN A 42 -1.14 9.65 -14.94
N ALA A 43 -0.45 9.95 -13.87
CA ALA A 43 -0.89 10.90 -12.85
C ALA A 43 0.24 11.89 -12.49
N ILE A 44 0.84 12.50 -13.53
CA ILE A 44 1.97 13.42 -13.38
C ILE A 44 1.68 14.54 -12.36
N ASP A 45 0.50 15.13 -12.40
CA ASP A 45 0.11 16.22 -11.50
C ASP A 45 0.03 15.74 -10.05
N PHE A 46 -0.42 14.51 -9.81
CA PHE A 46 -0.40 13.91 -8.49
C PHE A 46 1.01 13.66 -7.98
N TYR A 47 1.91 13.16 -8.81
CA TYR A 47 3.29 12.95 -8.43
C TYR A 47 4.01 14.27 -8.14
N LYS A 48 3.78 15.32 -8.93
CA LYS A 48 4.25 16.69 -8.65
C LYS A 48 3.69 17.23 -7.34
N LEU A 49 2.42 16.95 -7.07
CA LEU A 49 1.77 17.33 -5.80
C LEU A 49 2.43 16.61 -4.62
N CYS A 50 2.77 15.32 -4.75
CA CYS A 50 3.51 14.57 -3.73
C CYS A 50 4.91 15.16 -3.48
N ILE A 51 5.63 15.53 -4.55
CA ILE A 51 6.94 16.21 -4.44
C ILE A 51 6.78 17.54 -3.69
N LYS A 52 5.75 18.32 -3.99
CA LYS A 52 5.46 19.57 -3.28
C LYS A 52 5.07 19.35 -1.82
N ALA A 53 4.36 18.27 -1.51
CA ALA A 53 3.90 17.96 -0.16
C ALA A 53 5.04 17.50 0.77
N PHE A 54 5.97 16.70 0.26
CA PHE A 54 6.99 16.02 1.06
C PHE A 54 8.43 16.40 0.71
N GLY A 55 8.65 17.20 -0.33
CA GLY A 55 9.99 17.70 -0.69
C GLY A 55 10.61 18.50 0.44
N ASN A 56 11.90 18.27 0.68
CA ASN A 56 12.67 18.94 1.73
C ASN A 56 12.11 18.77 3.16
N THR A 57 11.32 17.71 3.40
CA THR A 57 10.90 17.31 4.74
C THR A 57 11.88 16.26 5.32
N GLU A 58 11.73 15.92 6.58
CA GLU A 58 12.50 14.86 7.25
C GLU A 58 12.16 13.44 6.75
N HIS A 59 11.08 13.30 5.99
CA HIS A 59 10.61 12.02 5.51
C HIS A 59 11.39 11.56 4.28
N THR A 60 11.96 10.36 4.32
CA THR A 60 12.36 9.67 3.09
C THR A 60 11.10 9.21 2.36
N VAL A 61 11.01 9.49 1.08
CA VAL A 61 9.88 9.12 0.23
C VAL A 61 10.36 8.18 -0.88
N VAL A 62 9.70 7.03 -1.02
CA VAL A 62 9.88 6.15 -2.17
C VAL A 62 8.63 6.26 -3.03
N MET A 63 8.80 6.65 -4.30
CA MET A 63 7.69 6.86 -5.22
C MET A 63 7.84 5.98 -6.46
N SER A 64 6.85 5.10 -6.69
CA SER A 64 6.74 4.26 -7.88
C SER A 64 5.76 4.91 -8.86
N ILE A 65 6.29 5.42 -9.98
CA ILE A 65 5.53 6.22 -10.96
C ILE A 65 4.96 5.40 -12.12
N GLY A 66 5.31 4.10 -12.20
CA GLY A 66 4.93 3.25 -13.32
C GLY A 66 5.69 3.56 -14.61
N GLY A 67 5.45 2.75 -15.65
CA GLY A 67 6.15 2.88 -16.94
C GLY A 67 5.55 3.91 -17.90
N GLN A 68 4.43 4.54 -17.55
CA GLN A 68 3.75 5.50 -18.43
C GLN A 68 4.09 6.97 -18.11
N THR A 69 4.67 7.23 -16.95
CA THR A 69 5.14 8.56 -16.53
C THR A 69 6.64 8.66 -16.78
N GLN A 70 7.07 9.72 -17.44
CA GLN A 70 8.50 9.98 -17.67
C GLN A 70 9.09 10.75 -16.48
N LEU A 71 10.31 10.39 -16.09
CA LEU A 71 10.96 10.96 -14.91
C LEU A 71 11.27 12.47 -15.07
N ASP A 72 11.63 12.89 -16.27
CA ASP A 72 11.92 14.27 -16.65
C ASP A 72 10.68 15.19 -16.57
N GLU A 73 9.49 14.64 -16.73
CA GLU A 73 8.24 15.39 -16.58
C GLU A 73 7.96 15.82 -15.14
N LEU A 74 8.60 15.19 -14.14
CA LEU A 74 8.41 15.51 -12.72
C LEU A 74 9.08 16.83 -12.31
N GLY A 75 10.08 17.28 -13.06
CA GLY A 75 10.92 18.43 -12.72
C GLY A 75 12.01 18.07 -11.71
N GLU A 76 12.38 19.01 -10.86
CA GLU A 76 13.39 18.80 -9.84
C GLU A 76 12.91 17.83 -8.75
N ILE A 77 13.70 16.79 -8.50
CA ILE A 77 13.40 15.77 -7.50
C ILE A 77 14.24 16.04 -6.25
N PRO A 78 13.61 16.34 -5.09
CA PRO A 78 14.33 16.59 -3.84
C PRO A 78 15.17 15.38 -3.37
N GLU A 79 16.26 15.63 -2.66
CA GLU A 79 17.19 14.58 -2.20
C GLU A 79 16.54 13.51 -1.31
N ASN A 80 15.46 13.86 -0.60
CA ASN A 80 14.73 12.91 0.23
C ASN A 80 13.78 11.99 -0.55
N PHE A 81 13.71 12.11 -1.90
CA PHE A 81 12.90 11.26 -2.77
C PHE A 81 13.75 10.22 -3.51
N ILE A 82 13.23 9.00 -3.54
CA ILE A 82 13.70 7.90 -4.40
C ILE A 82 12.56 7.60 -5.36
N VAL A 83 12.70 8.05 -6.62
CA VAL A 83 11.68 7.86 -7.66
C VAL A 83 12.13 6.75 -8.61
N LYS A 84 11.25 5.79 -8.85
CA LYS A 84 11.47 4.65 -9.75
C LYS A 84 10.22 4.36 -10.55
N THR A 85 10.38 3.78 -11.72
CA THR A 85 9.25 3.25 -12.50
C THR A 85 8.58 2.07 -11.81
N TYR A 86 9.40 1.23 -11.16
CA TYR A 86 8.96 0.08 -10.39
C TYR A 86 9.77 -0.07 -9.09
N VAL A 87 9.12 -0.57 -8.05
CA VAL A 87 9.76 -0.98 -6.79
C VAL A 87 9.20 -2.33 -6.32
N PRO A 88 10.00 -3.14 -5.60
CA PRO A 88 9.52 -4.42 -5.03
C PRO A 88 8.58 -4.15 -3.85
N GLN A 89 7.31 -3.84 -4.14
CA GLN A 89 6.31 -3.37 -3.17
C GLN A 89 6.21 -4.25 -1.93
N THR A 90 6.10 -5.57 -2.10
CA THR A 90 5.95 -6.52 -0.99
C THR A 90 7.14 -6.49 -0.02
N GLU A 91 8.36 -6.27 -0.55
CA GLU A 91 9.57 -6.15 0.26
C GLU A 91 9.69 -4.76 0.90
N LEU A 92 9.37 -3.70 0.14
CA LEU A 92 9.42 -2.32 0.62
C LEU A 92 8.43 -2.08 1.76
N LEU A 93 7.22 -2.64 1.67
CA LEU A 93 6.18 -2.48 2.69
C LEU A 93 6.59 -2.99 4.08
N LYS A 94 7.55 -3.90 4.18
CA LYS A 94 8.10 -4.37 5.47
C LYS A 94 8.80 -3.25 6.26
N TYR A 95 9.22 -2.19 5.58
CA TYR A 95 9.97 -1.06 6.15
C TYR A 95 9.20 0.27 6.08
N THR A 96 8.06 0.27 5.41
CA THR A 96 7.24 1.46 5.16
C THR A 96 6.45 1.86 6.40
N LYS A 97 6.45 3.16 6.74
CA LYS A 97 5.65 3.71 7.84
C LYS A 97 4.28 4.24 7.42
N LEU A 98 4.10 4.56 6.14
CA LEU A 98 2.86 5.08 5.55
C LEU A 98 2.82 4.73 4.07
N PHE A 99 1.71 4.22 3.57
CA PHE A 99 1.51 3.97 2.15
C PHE A 99 0.39 4.84 1.58
N ILE A 100 0.73 5.67 0.60
CA ILE A 100 -0.21 6.48 -0.17
C ILE A 100 -0.49 5.75 -1.47
N THR A 101 -1.75 5.32 -1.67
CA THR A 101 -2.11 4.42 -2.75
C THR A 101 -3.50 4.73 -3.32
N HIS A 102 -3.76 4.24 -4.54
CA HIS A 102 -5.10 4.31 -5.15
C HIS A 102 -6.15 3.41 -4.47
N GLY A 103 -5.74 2.52 -3.55
CA GLY A 103 -6.67 1.65 -2.84
C GLY A 103 -7.05 0.36 -3.59
N GLY A 104 -6.23 -0.10 -4.53
CA GLY A 104 -6.44 -1.42 -5.14
C GLY A 104 -6.33 -2.55 -4.12
N MET A 105 -7.19 -3.57 -4.21
CA MET A 105 -7.34 -4.65 -3.22
C MET A 105 -6.00 -5.30 -2.85
N ASN A 106 -5.17 -5.64 -3.83
CA ASN A 106 -3.90 -6.31 -3.55
C ASN A 106 -2.93 -5.41 -2.77
N SER A 107 -2.76 -4.16 -3.22
CA SER A 107 -1.89 -3.19 -2.55
C SER A 107 -2.35 -2.89 -1.13
N THR A 108 -3.65 -2.76 -0.92
CA THR A 108 -4.26 -2.55 0.40
C THR A 108 -4.02 -3.75 1.33
N ASN A 109 -4.24 -4.96 0.83
CA ASN A 109 -4.00 -6.18 1.60
C ASN A 109 -2.52 -6.37 1.94
N GLU A 110 -1.61 -6.11 0.99
CA GLU A 110 -0.16 -6.18 1.20
C GLU A 110 0.29 -5.19 2.30
N ALA A 111 -0.23 -3.96 2.27
CA ALA A 111 0.07 -2.95 3.28
C ALA A 111 -0.44 -3.36 4.67
N LEU A 112 -1.71 -3.72 4.80
CA LEU A 112 -2.32 -4.11 6.06
C LEU A 112 -1.69 -5.39 6.65
N TYR A 113 -1.30 -6.35 5.81
CA TYR A 113 -0.55 -7.55 6.23
C TYR A 113 0.79 -7.20 6.87
N ASN A 114 1.46 -6.14 6.37
CA ASN A 114 2.72 -5.65 6.93
C ASN A 114 2.52 -4.67 8.10
N GLY A 115 1.30 -4.25 8.39
CA GLY A 115 1.00 -3.31 9.47
C GLY A 115 1.25 -1.87 9.08
N VAL A 116 1.07 -1.54 7.80
CA VAL A 116 1.28 -0.19 7.25
C VAL A 116 -0.05 0.53 7.14
N PRO A 117 -0.21 1.70 7.79
CA PRO A 117 -1.39 2.54 7.65
C PRO A 117 -1.47 3.18 6.27
N LEU A 118 -2.68 3.57 5.86
CA LEU A 118 -2.98 3.96 4.49
C LEU A 118 -3.52 5.39 4.37
N ILE A 119 -3.08 6.09 3.31
CA ILE A 119 -3.83 7.17 2.68
C ILE A 119 -4.30 6.67 1.33
N LEU A 120 -5.61 6.64 1.13
CA LEU A 120 -6.22 6.12 -0.08
C LEU A 120 -6.72 7.27 -0.96
N ILE A 121 -6.38 7.18 -2.25
CA ILE A 121 -6.78 8.15 -3.27
C ILE A 121 -7.47 7.36 -4.39
N PRO A 122 -8.73 6.96 -4.17
CA PRO A 122 -9.45 6.12 -5.11
C PRO A 122 -9.71 6.85 -6.43
N LEU A 123 -9.44 6.17 -7.55
CA LEU A 123 -9.58 6.71 -8.90
C LEU A 123 -10.79 6.10 -9.62
N SER A 124 -10.97 4.78 -9.53
CA SER A 124 -12.01 4.06 -10.29
C SER A 124 -12.25 2.65 -9.76
N ALA A 125 -13.14 1.92 -10.41
CA ALA A 125 -13.47 0.52 -10.18
C ALA A 125 -13.90 0.21 -8.72
N ASP A 126 -13.27 -0.75 -8.07
CA ASP A 126 -13.52 -1.19 -6.70
C ASP A 126 -12.85 -0.32 -5.63
N GLN A 127 -11.96 0.59 -6.03
CA GLN A 127 -11.14 1.38 -5.12
C GLN A 127 -11.94 2.25 -4.13
N PRO A 128 -13.05 2.92 -4.53
CA PRO A 128 -13.87 3.67 -3.57
C PRO A 128 -14.46 2.80 -2.46
N ILE A 129 -14.89 1.57 -2.79
CA ILE A 129 -15.45 0.61 -1.83
C ILE A 129 -14.36 0.16 -0.85
N ILE A 130 -13.16 -0.13 -1.35
CA ILE A 130 -12.01 -0.51 -0.53
C ILE A 130 -11.58 0.65 0.38
N ALA A 131 -11.54 1.88 -0.15
CA ALA A 131 -11.18 3.06 0.61
C ALA A 131 -12.19 3.34 1.74
N GLU A 132 -13.48 3.21 1.48
CA GLU A 132 -14.53 3.30 2.49
C GLU A 132 -14.35 2.23 3.58
N GLN A 133 -14.12 0.98 3.19
CA GLN A 133 -13.89 -0.12 4.13
C GLN A 133 -12.67 0.13 5.03
N VAL A 134 -11.54 0.56 4.46
CA VAL A 134 -10.32 0.87 5.21
C VAL A 134 -10.55 2.01 6.19
N THR A 135 -11.28 3.03 5.78
CA THR A 135 -11.63 4.17 6.64
C THR A 135 -12.55 3.74 7.78
N ASN A 136 -13.58 2.93 7.49
CA ASN A 136 -14.55 2.44 8.48
C ASN A 136 -13.90 1.56 9.56
N ILE A 137 -12.90 0.76 9.21
CA ILE A 137 -12.14 -0.05 10.19
C ILE A 137 -11.02 0.74 10.86
N GLY A 138 -10.85 2.03 10.54
CA GLY A 138 -9.88 2.93 11.15
C GLY A 138 -8.42 2.66 10.77
N ALA A 139 -8.16 2.00 9.63
CA ALA A 139 -6.79 1.64 9.21
C ALA A 139 -6.13 2.69 8.30
N GLY A 140 -6.83 3.79 8.03
CA GLY A 140 -6.33 4.87 7.19
C GLY A 140 -7.39 5.93 6.94
N ILE A 141 -7.10 6.84 6.03
CA ILE A 141 -8.00 7.91 5.59
C ILE A 141 -8.09 7.92 4.07
N SER A 142 -9.20 8.42 3.54
CA SER A 142 -9.41 8.57 2.11
C SER A 142 -9.45 10.05 1.71
N LEU A 143 -8.81 10.40 0.61
CA LEU A 143 -8.77 11.75 0.04
C LEU A 143 -9.27 11.72 -1.41
N GLN A 144 -9.84 12.85 -1.85
CA GLN A 144 -10.37 13.01 -3.20
C GLN A 144 -9.30 13.62 -4.12
N MET A 145 -8.91 12.89 -5.18
CA MET A 145 -7.88 13.33 -6.13
C MET A 145 -8.16 14.71 -6.71
N GLN A 146 -9.43 15.00 -7.06
CA GLN A 146 -9.82 16.21 -7.79
C GLN A 146 -9.64 17.52 -7.02
N THR A 147 -9.67 17.44 -5.70
CA THR A 147 -9.58 18.62 -4.81
C THR A 147 -8.31 18.60 -3.95
N LEU A 148 -7.45 17.60 -4.14
CA LEU A 148 -6.29 17.37 -3.32
C LEU A 148 -5.24 18.48 -3.50
N THR A 149 -4.79 19.04 -2.39
CA THR A 149 -3.67 19.99 -2.33
C THR A 149 -2.47 19.37 -1.60
N ALA A 150 -1.28 19.92 -1.83
CA ALA A 150 -0.07 19.48 -1.16
C ALA A 150 -0.16 19.62 0.37
N ASN A 151 -0.78 20.70 0.86
CA ASN A 151 -0.99 20.91 2.29
C ASN A 151 -1.92 19.87 2.90
N GLN A 152 -3.05 19.57 2.24
CA GLN A 152 -3.97 18.53 2.69
C GLN A 152 -3.32 17.15 2.73
N LEU A 153 -2.47 16.82 1.74
CA LEU A 153 -1.75 15.55 1.72
C LEU A 153 -0.73 15.45 2.86
N ASN A 154 -0.01 16.54 3.13
CA ASN A 154 0.94 16.60 4.24
C ASN A 154 0.24 16.52 5.60
N GLU A 155 -0.83 17.28 5.80
CA GLU A 155 -1.66 17.23 7.03
C GLU A 155 -2.22 15.83 7.27
N ALA A 156 -2.73 15.19 6.21
CA ALA A 156 -3.24 13.82 6.26
C ALA A 156 -2.13 12.81 6.63
N ALA A 157 -0.94 12.96 6.09
CA ALA A 157 0.20 12.12 6.45
C ALA A 157 0.57 12.28 7.93
N ASN A 158 0.64 13.51 8.41
CA ASN A 158 0.90 13.81 9.82
C ASN A 158 -0.19 13.24 10.73
N GLN A 159 -1.45 13.36 10.33
CA GLN A 159 -2.58 12.78 11.07
C GLN A 159 -2.46 11.26 11.18
N VAL A 160 -2.20 10.56 10.07
CA VAL A 160 -2.08 9.09 10.06
C VAL A 160 -0.87 8.64 10.87
N LEU A 161 0.29 9.29 10.69
CA LEU A 161 1.53 8.91 11.35
C LEU A 161 1.48 9.10 12.87
N ASN A 162 0.72 10.09 13.35
CA ASN A 162 0.65 10.45 14.77
C ASN A 162 -0.63 9.99 15.48
N ASN A 163 -1.51 9.21 14.82
CA ASN A 163 -2.77 8.76 15.43
C ASN A 163 -2.64 7.35 16.01
N PRO A 164 -2.60 7.19 17.35
CA PRO A 164 -2.47 5.89 18.01
C PRO A 164 -3.62 4.92 17.68
N SER A 165 -4.83 5.46 17.41
CA SER A 165 -6.00 4.63 17.08
C SER A 165 -5.84 3.96 15.72
N ILE A 166 -5.29 4.67 14.73
CA ILE A 166 -4.99 4.11 13.41
C ILE A 166 -3.94 3.01 13.55
N HIS A 167 -2.85 3.26 14.26
CA HIS A 167 -1.79 2.27 14.48
C HIS A 167 -2.32 1.02 15.20
N LYS A 168 -3.20 1.18 16.19
CA LYS A 168 -3.85 0.06 16.89
C LYS A 168 -4.76 -0.75 15.95
N ALA A 169 -5.57 -0.08 15.13
CA ALA A 169 -6.44 -0.74 14.16
C ALA A 169 -5.61 -1.55 13.15
N VAL A 170 -4.59 -0.95 12.59
CA VAL A 170 -3.67 -1.60 11.63
C VAL A 170 -2.96 -2.79 12.26
N ALA A 171 -2.49 -2.68 13.51
CA ALA A 171 -1.86 -3.79 14.22
C ALA A 171 -2.81 -4.98 14.42
N ASN A 172 -4.07 -4.73 14.78
CA ASN A 172 -5.09 -5.76 14.92
C ASN A 172 -5.39 -6.47 13.59
N ILE A 173 -5.45 -5.70 12.48
CA ILE A 173 -5.68 -6.26 11.15
C ILE A 173 -4.49 -7.11 10.71
N LYS A 174 -3.27 -6.61 10.90
CA LYS A 174 -2.04 -7.37 10.64
C LYS A 174 -2.07 -8.73 11.34
N GLU A 175 -2.37 -8.74 12.63
CA GLU A 175 -2.45 -9.97 13.42
C GLU A 175 -3.52 -10.93 12.87
N SER A 176 -4.71 -10.40 12.56
CA SER A 176 -5.81 -11.17 11.96
C SER A 176 -5.41 -11.78 10.61
N PHE A 177 -4.79 -10.99 9.73
CA PHE A 177 -4.35 -11.44 8.42
C PHE A 177 -3.26 -12.52 8.52
N GLN A 178 -2.28 -12.33 9.39
CA GLN A 178 -1.21 -13.31 9.60
C GLN A 178 -1.72 -14.62 10.19
N LYS A 179 -2.70 -14.57 11.11
CA LYS A 179 -3.33 -15.77 11.70
C LYS A 179 -4.28 -16.50 10.74
N SER A 180 -4.78 -15.85 9.70
CA SER A 180 -5.74 -16.46 8.76
C SER A 180 -5.15 -17.53 7.86
N GLY A 181 -3.84 -17.56 7.66
CA GLY A 181 -3.07 -18.63 7.02
C GLY A 181 -2.84 -18.49 5.51
N GLY A 182 -3.51 -17.55 4.84
CA GLY A 182 -3.25 -17.19 3.45
C GLY A 182 -3.36 -18.36 2.45
N TYR A 183 -2.49 -18.34 1.44
CA TYR A 183 -2.46 -19.36 0.40
C TYR A 183 -2.16 -20.76 0.92
N GLN A 184 -1.34 -20.90 1.97
CA GLN A 184 -1.03 -22.20 2.54
C GLN A 184 -2.28 -22.87 3.09
N LYS A 185 -3.07 -22.14 3.89
CA LYS A 185 -4.33 -22.67 4.41
C LYS A 185 -5.35 -22.95 3.31
N ALA A 186 -5.37 -22.15 2.23
CA ALA A 186 -6.23 -22.42 1.07
C ALA A 186 -5.87 -23.77 0.44
N VAL A 187 -4.59 -24.04 0.24
CA VAL A 187 -4.10 -25.35 -0.27
C VAL A 187 -4.50 -26.50 0.66
N ASP A 188 -4.29 -26.33 1.97
CA ASP A 188 -4.64 -27.36 2.96
C ASP A 188 -6.14 -27.67 2.96
N GLU A 189 -6.99 -26.67 2.87
CA GLU A 189 -8.45 -26.87 2.79
C GLU A 189 -8.87 -27.54 1.46
N ILE A 190 -8.21 -27.24 0.34
CA ILE A 190 -8.44 -27.91 -0.94
C ILE A 190 -8.08 -29.40 -0.85
N PHE A 191 -6.93 -29.75 -0.28
CA PHE A 191 -6.53 -31.14 -0.12
C PHE A 191 -7.40 -31.90 0.87
N LYS A 192 -7.86 -31.27 1.95
CA LYS A 192 -8.85 -31.86 2.87
C LYS A 192 -10.16 -32.18 2.12
N PHE A 193 -10.66 -31.23 1.33
CA PHE A 193 -11.85 -31.42 0.54
C PHE A 193 -11.67 -32.60 -0.44
N LYS A 194 -10.56 -32.63 -1.16
CA LYS A 194 -10.22 -33.71 -2.08
C LYS A 194 -10.22 -35.09 -1.38
N SER A 195 -9.56 -35.21 -0.25
CA SER A 195 -9.55 -36.44 0.55
C SER A 195 -10.93 -36.85 1.03
N GLN A 196 -11.76 -35.90 1.45
CA GLN A 196 -13.11 -36.17 1.98
C GLN A 196 -14.05 -36.72 0.92
N TYR A 197 -13.88 -36.32 -0.33
CA TYR A 197 -14.79 -36.70 -1.42
C TYR A 197 -14.18 -37.71 -2.41
N GLY A 198 -12.95 -38.21 -2.14
CA GLY A 198 -12.31 -39.24 -2.95
C GLY A 198 -11.92 -38.80 -4.37
N ILE A 199 -11.63 -37.52 -4.56
CA ILE A 199 -11.29 -36.91 -5.86
C ILE A 199 -9.77 -36.85 -6.02
#